data_f9374edfc627683624c8fb9ac062fcb4
#
_entry.id   f9374edfc627683624c8fb9ac062fcb4
#
_cell.length_a   1.000
_cell.length_b   1.000
_cell.length_c   1.000
_cell.angle_alpha   90.00
_cell.angle_beta   90.00
_cell.angle_gamma   90.00
#
_symmetry.space_group_name_H-M   'P 1'
#
loop_
_entity.id
_entity.type
_entity.pdbx_description
1 polymer ?
#
loop_
_entity_poly.entity_id
_entity_poly.type
_entity_poly.pdbx_seq_one_letter_code
_entity_poly.pdbx_strand_id
1 'polypeptide(L)' 'MKTVLAISRSQTTLDACPPGLFVFGESIGFKTEYRDDNGPEAYCVESGEYFWGGTDDKEVRRKHLVQPAYLKVIE' A
#
# COMPACT_ATOMS: atom_id res chain seq x y z
N MET A 1 -23.82 8.06 -9.00
CA MET A 1 -22.73 7.10 -8.80
C MET A 1 -21.54 7.78 -8.15
N LYS A 2 -20.99 7.22 -7.12
CA LYS A 2 -19.89 7.80 -6.36
C LYS A 2 -18.87 6.73 -6.05
N THR A 3 -17.59 7.06 -6.20
CA THR A 3 -16.49 6.15 -5.86
C THR A 3 -15.84 6.60 -4.56
N VAL A 4 -15.71 5.68 -3.62
CA VAL A 4 -15.08 5.96 -2.33
C VAL A 4 -13.98 4.94 -2.07
N LEU A 5 -13.03 5.31 -1.23
CA LEU A 5 -11.98 4.41 -0.77
C LEU A 5 -12.48 3.65 0.45
N ALA A 6 -12.54 2.33 0.34
CA ALA A 6 -12.88 1.46 1.47
C ALA A 6 -11.58 0.92 2.04
N ILE A 7 -11.40 1.06 3.35
CA ILE A 7 -10.17 0.71 4.04
C ILE A 7 -10.44 -0.46 4.99
N SER A 8 -9.62 -1.50 4.90
CA SER A 8 -9.74 -2.64 5.80
C SER A 8 -9.45 -2.20 7.24
N ARG A 9 -10.20 -2.74 8.19
CA ARG A 9 -9.96 -2.48 9.61
C ARG A 9 -8.76 -3.25 10.12
N SER A 10 -8.38 -4.32 9.44
CA SER A 10 -7.27 -5.15 9.84
C SER A 10 -5.99 -4.65 9.20
N GLN A 11 -4.90 -4.65 9.95
CA GLN A 11 -3.58 -4.33 9.43
C GLN A 11 -2.86 -5.61 9.02
N THR A 12 -1.98 -5.48 8.05
CA THR A 12 -1.08 -6.54 7.63
C THR A 12 0.27 -5.92 7.31
N THR A 13 1.31 -6.72 7.20
CA THR A 13 2.60 -6.19 6.76
C THR A 13 2.52 -5.84 5.28
N LEU A 14 3.38 -4.91 4.85
CA LEU A 14 3.45 -4.57 3.42
C LEU A 14 3.76 -5.82 2.58
N ASP A 15 4.61 -6.69 3.10
CA ASP A 15 5.00 -7.91 2.40
C ASP A 15 3.81 -8.87 2.20
N ALA A 16 2.94 -8.99 3.19
CA ALA A 16 1.77 -9.85 3.13
C ALA A 16 0.54 -9.20 2.52
N CYS A 17 0.56 -7.88 2.34
CA CYS A 17 -0.56 -7.15 1.76
C CYS A 17 -0.81 -7.62 0.33
N PRO A 18 -2.07 -7.89 -0.06
CA PRO A 18 -2.35 -8.27 -1.45
C PRO A 18 -2.09 -7.10 -2.39
N PRO A 19 -1.82 -7.36 -3.68
CA PRO A 19 -1.67 -6.29 -4.65
C PRO A 19 -2.91 -5.39 -4.67
N GLY A 20 -2.69 -4.09 -4.83
CA GLY A 20 -3.75 -3.11 -4.86
C GLY A 20 -3.45 -1.94 -3.94
N LEU A 21 -4.47 -1.16 -3.63
CA LEU A 21 -4.33 0.01 -2.78
C LEU A 21 -4.11 -0.38 -1.33
N PHE A 22 -3.35 0.45 -0.62
CA PHE A 22 -3.18 0.33 0.83
C PHE A 22 -3.02 1.71 1.45
N VAL A 23 -3.25 1.79 2.75
CA VAL A 23 -3.05 3.02 3.52
C VAL A 23 -1.92 2.79 4.51
N PHE A 24 -0.98 3.71 4.54
CA PHE A 24 0.12 3.74 5.50
C PHE A 24 0.16 5.13 6.12
N GLY A 25 -0.28 5.22 7.39
CA GLY A 25 -0.44 6.53 8.02
C GLY A 25 -1.46 7.37 7.27
N GLU A 26 -1.03 8.54 6.79
CA GLU A 26 -1.88 9.43 5.99
C GLU A 26 -1.64 9.28 4.49
N SER A 27 -0.79 8.34 4.09
CA SER A 27 -0.44 8.13 2.70
C SER A 27 -1.20 6.98 2.11
N ILE A 28 -1.54 7.10 0.83
CA ILE A 28 -2.15 6.02 0.06
C ILE A 28 -1.11 5.49 -0.91
N GLY A 29 -0.90 4.19 -0.88
CA GLY A 29 0.02 3.52 -1.77
C GLY A 29 -0.69 2.51 -2.65
N PHE A 30 0.02 2.07 -3.67
CA PHE A 30 -0.41 1.00 -4.56
C PHE A 30 0.69 -0.04 -4.64
N LYS A 31 0.38 -1.27 -4.26
CA LYS A 31 1.29 -2.40 -4.33
C LYS A 31 1.00 -3.18 -5.61
N THR A 32 2.04 -3.42 -6.42
CA THR A 32 1.90 -4.24 -7.63
C THR A 32 2.03 -5.72 -7.25
N GLU A 33 1.82 -6.59 -8.23
CA GLU A 33 2.01 -8.03 -8.02
C GLU A 33 3.49 -8.44 -8.08
N TYR A 34 4.38 -7.52 -8.40
CA TYR A 34 5.79 -7.81 -8.62
C TYR A 34 6.63 -7.54 -7.38
N ARG A 35 7.78 -8.16 -7.34
CA ARG A 35 8.78 -7.97 -6.29
C ARG A 35 10.14 -7.80 -6.95
N ASP A 36 11.01 -7.04 -6.29
CA ASP A 36 12.39 -6.87 -6.69
C ASP A 36 13.32 -7.09 -5.49
N ASP A 37 14.60 -6.74 -5.62
CA ASP A 37 15.57 -6.90 -4.54
C ASP A 37 15.24 -6.05 -3.32
N ASN A 38 14.44 -5.00 -3.48
CA ASN A 38 13.99 -4.14 -2.38
C ASN A 38 12.71 -4.64 -1.71
N GLY A 39 12.16 -5.76 -2.16
CA GLY A 39 10.93 -6.34 -1.64
C GLY A 39 9.74 -6.04 -2.54
N PRO A 40 8.54 -5.91 -1.98
CA PRO A 40 7.35 -5.65 -2.80
C PRO A 40 7.48 -4.32 -3.54
N GLU A 41 7.10 -4.31 -4.81
CA GLU A 41 7.06 -3.09 -5.60
C GLU A 41 5.80 -2.31 -5.24
N ALA A 42 5.97 -1.08 -4.78
CA ALA A 42 4.85 -0.23 -4.37
C ALA A 42 5.15 1.23 -4.66
N TYR A 43 4.11 2.02 -4.89
CA TYR A 43 4.22 3.43 -5.25
C TYR A 43 3.26 4.26 -4.43
N CYS A 44 3.62 5.53 -4.20
CA CYS A 44 2.73 6.50 -3.58
C CYS A 44 1.75 7.00 -4.63
N VAL A 45 0.47 6.94 -4.34
CA VAL A 45 -0.56 7.33 -5.32
C VAL A 45 -0.51 8.81 -5.64
N GLU A 46 -0.30 9.68 -4.64
CA GLU A 46 -0.26 11.12 -4.86
C GLU A 46 0.89 11.58 -5.72
N SER A 47 2.08 11.04 -5.46
CA SER A 47 3.31 11.53 -6.11
C SER A 47 3.77 10.65 -7.26
N GLY A 48 3.33 9.40 -7.30
CA GLY A 48 3.86 8.42 -8.23
C GLY A 48 5.26 7.94 -7.90
N GLU A 49 5.83 8.41 -6.78
CA GLU A 49 7.16 8.00 -6.37
C GLU A 49 7.13 6.62 -5.72
N TYR A 50 8.29 5.96 -5.75
CA TYR A 50 8.45 4.66 -5.10
C TYR A 50 8.14 4.78 -3.61
N PHE A 51 7.43 3.80 -3.08
CA PHE A 51 7.06 3.79 -1.66
C PHE A 51 8.20 3.20 -0.82
N TRP A 52 8.89 4.06 -0.11
CA TRP A 52 9.98 3.63 0.78
C TRP A 52 9.52 3.43 2.23
N GLY A 53 8.38 4.01 2.62
CA GLY A 53 7.89 3.93 3.99
C GLY A 53 8.77 4.65 4.99
N GLY A 54 9.51 5.67 4.54
CA GLY A 54 10.39 6.44 5.42
C GLY A 54 11.72 5.78 5.73
N THR A 55 12.06 4.70 5.06
CA THR A 55 13.30 3.97 5.30
C THR A 55 13.84 3.39 3.99
N ASP A 56 15.16 3.30 3.89
CA ASP A 56 15.83 2.60 2.80
C ASP A 56 16.15 1.14 3.16
N ASP A 57 15.84 0.72 4.37
CA ASP A 57 16.04 -0.66 4.81
C ASP A 57 14.86 -1.52 4.33
N LYS A 58 15.12 -2.42 3.39
CA LYS A 58 14.10 -3.25 2.80
C LYS A 58 13.41 -4.18 3.79
N GLU A 59 14.11 -4.65 4.81
CA GLU A 59 13.53 -5.52 5.81
C GLU A 59 12.54 -4.76 6.70
N VAL A 60 12.88 -3.53 7.07
CA VAL A 60 11.98 -2.66 7.83
C VAL A 60 10.76 -2.33 6.98
N ARG A 61 10.97 -1.99 5.71
CA ARG A 61 9.87 -1.65 4.79
C ARG A 61 8.87 -2.79 4.63
N ARG A 62 9.36 -4.01 4.46
CA ARG A 62 8.50 -5.20 4.31
C ARG A 62 7.59 -5.43 5.52
N LYS A 63 8.06 -5.04 6.72
CA LYS A 63 7.36 -5.25 7.98
C LYS A 63 6.46 -4.10 8.39
N HIS A 64 6.41 -3.01 7.63
CA HIS A 64 5.49 -1.92 7.91
C HIS A 64 4.05 -2.43 7.92
N LEU A 65 3.30 -2.01 8.94
CA LEU A 65 1.90 -2.34 9.02
C LEU A 65 1.10 -1.39 8.15
N VAL A 66 0.33 -1.93 7.24
CA VAL A 66 -0.52 -1.18 6.32
C VAL A 66 -1.94 -1.72 6.38
N GLN A 67 -2.88 -0.92 5.94
CA GLN A 67 -4.27 -1.33 5.85
C GLN A 67 -4.64 -1.51 4.37
N PRO A 68 -4.95 -2.72 3.93
CA PRO A 68 -5.41 -2.92 2.55
C PRO A 68 -6.65 -2.07 2.27
N ALA A 69 -6.76 -1.56 1.05
CA ALA A 69 -7.86 -0.69 0.65
C ALA A 69 -8.29 -1.03 -0.77
N TYR A 70 -9.49 -0.63 -1.12
CA TYR A 70 -10.02 -0.82 -2.47
C TYR A 70 -11.02 0.29 -2.79
N LEU A 71 -11.25 0.50 -4.08
CA LEU A 71 -12.24 1.45 -4.54
C LEU A 71 -13.62 0.78 -4.56
N LYS A 72 -14.60 1.47 -4.01
CA LYS A 72 -15.97 0.99 -3.94
C LYS A 72 -16.88 1.99 -4.60
N VAL A 73 -17.78 1.51 -5.44
CA VAL A 73 -18.80 2.36 -6.09
C VAL A 73 -20.06 2.32 -5.26
N ILE A 74 -20.56 3.49 -4.92
CA ILE A 74 -21.81 3.67 -4.19
C ILE A 74 -22.81 4.37 -5.11
N GLU A 75 -23.97 3.80 -5.22
CA GLU A 75 -25.05 4.41 -6.00
C GLU A 75 -26.02 5.18 -5.14
#